data_50971ff0c3dffca0513883cb1dad843f
#
_entry.id   50971ff0c3dffca0513883cb1dad843f
#
_cell.length_a   1.000
_cell.length_b   1.000
_cell.length_c   1.000
_cell.angle_alpha   90.00
_cell.angle_beta   90.00
_cell.angle_gamma   90.00
#
_symmetry.space_group_name_H-M   'P 1'
#
loop_
_entity.id
_entity.type
_entity.pdbx_description
1 polymer ?
#
loop_
_entity_poly.entity_id
_entity_poly.type
_entity_poly.pdbx_seq_one_letter_code
_entity_poly.pdbx_strand_id
1 'polypeptide(L)'
;MGIKIKKIIKKIRLKRTTVLVIVFIFLSSVLVRQLFSLQIIQGEDYISKFQTRTTKTRVIKSTRGNIYDRNGTVVASNVLAYSVTFEDSGTYNSTREKNLTLNGIAYQVLQILSKNGDSLSDNFHITVNDHGDYAFDVDEGFTLNRFRADIYGEAQIDDLSEEQKNATAAQIMDHLTGSSGFSIVLYGKDAYTPEELAAHSLPEELTKQEILEIAIMRYQLNTNSFKKYMPVTIATRRKIGRA
;
A
#
# COMPACT_ATOMS: atom_id res chain seq x y z
N MET A 1 -31.08 33.17 -49.58
CA MET A 1 -30.15 33.31 -48.41
C MET A 1 -28.71 32.88 -48.72
N GLY A 2 -28.46 32.01 -49.70
CA GLY A 2 -27.13 31.49 -50.07
C GLY A 2 -26.18 32.44 -50.84
N ILE A 3 -26.69 33.50 -51.46
CA ILE A 3 -25.89 34.41 -52.34
C ILE A 3 -25.09 35.43 -51.50
N LYS A 4 -25.59 35.84 -50.33
CA LYS A 4 -24.90 36.79 -49.42
C LYS A 4 -23.70 36.15 -48.69
N ILE A 5 -23.75 34.88 -48.41
CA ILE A 5 -22.67 34.16 -47.69
C ILE A 5 -21.45 33.98 -48.60
N LYS A 6 -21.64 33.67 -49.87
CA LYS A 6 -20.54 33.55 -50.88
C LYS A 6 -19.79 34.88 -51.12
N LYS A 7 -20.47 36.04 -50.99
CA LYS A 7 -19.84 37.37 -51.16
C LYS A 7 -18.99 37.78 -49.95
N ILE A 8 -19.32 37.29 -48.76
CA ILE A 8 -18.55 37.59 -47.52
C ILE A 8 -17.25 36.78 -47.50
N ILE A 9 -17.28 35.53 -47.96
CA ILE A 9 -16.10 34.65 -47.99
C ILE A 9 -15.05 35.17 -49.00
N LYS A 10 -15.46 35.81 -50.11
CA LYS A 10 -14.53 36.30 -51.14
C LYS A 10 -13.76 37.57 -50.74
N LYS A 11 -14.09 38.24 -49.62
CA LYS A 11 -13.45 39.46 -49.14
C LYS A 11 -12.48 39.30 -48.00
N ILE A 12 -12.34 38.09 -47.49
CA ILE A 12 -11.36 37.78 -46.44
C ILE A 12 -10.00 37.54 -47.10
N ARG A 13 -9.21 38.60 -47.28
CA ARG A 13 -7.78 38.44 -47.54
C ARG A 13 -7.16 37.74 -46.30
N LEU A 14 -6.81 36.49 -46.47
CA LEU A 14 -6.12 35.70 -45.46
C LEU A 14 -4.78 36.36 -45.13
N LYS A 15 -4.79 37.31 -44.22
CA LYS A 15 -3.57 37.81 -43.60
C LYS A 15 -3.04 36.68 -42.69
N ARG A 16 -1.72 36.61 -42.49
CA ARG A 16 -1.08 35.61 -41.58
C ARG A 16 -1.77 35.51 -40.21
N THR A 17 -2.18 36.65 -39.67
CA THR A 17 -2.95 36.77 -38.41
C THR A 17 -4.33 36.12 -38.49
N THR A 18 -5.05 36.20 -39.62
CA THR A 18 -6.37 35.57 -39.77
C THR A 18 -6.29 34.07 -39.80
N VAL A 19 -5.24 33.50 -40.41
CA VAL A 19 -4.98 32.05 -40.38
C VAL A 19 -4.69 31.59 -38.96
N LEU A 20 -3.86 32.33 -38.23
CA LEU A 20 -3.56 32.03 -36.83
C LEU A 20 -4.81 32.03 -35.94
N VAL A 21 -5.69 33.03 -36.10
CA VAL A 21 -6.95 33.12 -35.36
C VAL A 21 -7.87 31.92 -35.67
N ILE A 22 -7.97 31.55 -36.97
CA ILE A 22 -8.79 30.37 -37.36
C ILE A 22 -8.25 29.10 -36.76
N VAL A 23 -6.92 28.90 -36.79
CA VAL A 23 -6.28 27.71 -36.15
C VAL A 23 -6.51 27.72 -34.66
N PHE A 24 -6.38 28.86 -33.99
CA PHE A 24 -6.61 28.97 -32.53
C PHE A 24 -8.07 28.64 -32.18
N ILE A 25 -9.05 29.17 -32.93
CA ILE A 25 -10.48 28.87 -32.71
C ILE A 25 -10.76 27.39 -32.93
N PHE A 26 -10.14 26.78 -33.95
CA PHE A 26 -10.29 25.34 -34.21
C PHE A 26 -9.75 24.50 -33.07
N LEU A 27 -8.52 24.77 -32.59
CA LEU A 27 -7.91 24.07 -31.46
C LEU A 27 -8.73 24.26 -30.19
N SER A 28 -9.17 25.49 -29.89
CA SER A 28 -10.04 25.76 -28.74
C SER A 28 -11.36 24.99 -28.82
N SER A 29 -11.98 24.88 -30.02
CA SER A 29 -13.19 24.10 -30.20
C SER A 29 -13.00 22.62 -29.95
N VAL A 30 -11.85 22.05 -30.32
CA VAL A 30 -11.51 20.66 -30.03
C VAL A 30 -11.37 20.45 -28.52
N LEU A 31 -10.70 21.38 -27.83
CA LEU A 31 -10.54 21.30 -26.35
C LEU A 31 -11.88 21.41 -25.62
N VAL A 32 -12.74 22.35 -26.02
CA VAL A 32 -14.09 22.52 -25.46
C VAL A 32 -14.91 21.25 -25.66
N ARG A 33 -14.87 20.67 -26.88
CA ARG A 33 -15.56 19.40 -27.17
C ARG A 33 -15.05 18.27 -26.29
N GLN A 34 -13.73 18.17 -26.09
CA GLN A 34 -13.13 17.14 -25.24
C GLN A 34 -13.54 17.33 -23.77
N LEU A 35 -13.53 18.58 -23.30
CA LEU A 35 -13.95 18.93 -21.94
C LEU A 35 -15.44 18.58 -21.71
N PHE A 36 -16.29 18.93 -22.68
CA PHE A 36 -17.71 18.59 -22.64
C PHE A 36 -17.94 17.07 -22.60
N SER A 37 -17.20 16.32 -23.43
CA SER A 37 -17.28 14.85 -23.43
C SER A 37 -16.88 14.26 -22.05
N LEU A 38 -15.78 14.75 -21.48
CA LEU A 38 -15.29 14.27 -20.18
C LEU A 38 -16.22 14.64 -19.01
N GLN A 39 -16.74 15.87 -19.02
CA GLN A 39 -17.53 16.34 -17.87
C GLN A 39 -19.01 15.95 -17.94
N ILE A 40 -19.61 15.97 -19.11
CA ILE A 40 -21.05 15.75 -19.30
C ILE A 40 -21.36 14.33 -19.76
N ILE A 41 -20.66 13.81 -20.77
CA ILE A 41 -20.99 12.49 -21.30
C ILE A 41 -20.41 11.37 -20.42
N GLN A 42 -19.18 11.55 -19.95
CA GLN A 42 -18.48 10.53 -19.13
C GLN A 42 -18.47 10.85 -17.64
N GLY A 43 -19.08 11.96 -17.22
CA GLY A 43 -19.06 12.41 -15.83
C GLY A 43 -19.67 11.40 -14.86
N GLU A 44 -20.79 10.78 -15.21
CA GLU A 44 -21.42 9.74 -14.38
C GLU A 44 -20.53 8.50 -14.24
N ASP A 45 -19.85 8.09 -15.31
CA ASP A 45 -18.92 6.96 -15.27
C ASP A 45 -17.72 7.22 -14.34
N TYR A 46 -17.20 8.46 -14.36
CA TYR A 46 -16.13 8.85 -13.47
C TYR A 46 -16.60 8.94 -12.01
N ILE A 47 -17.77 9.50 -11.76
CA ILE A 47 -18.36 9.57 -10.41
C ILE A 47 -18.64 8.17 -9.89
N SER A 48 -19.22 7.26 -10.67
CA SER A 48 -19.50 5.90 -10.26
C SER A 48 -18.22 5.12 -9.95
N LYS A 49 -17.17 5.26 -10.78
CA LYS A 49 -15.85 4.66 -10.54
C LYS A 49 -15.17 5.24 -9.31
N PHE A 50 -15.33 6.53 -9.04
CA PHE A 50 -14.82 7.18 -7.84
C PHE A 50 -15.55 6.69 -6.59
N GLN A 51 -16.88 6.62 -6.61
CA GLN A 51 -17.69 6.08 -5.51
C GLN A 51 -17.37 4.62 -5.23
N THR A 52 -17.18 3.79 -6.27
CA THR A 52 -16.80 2.38 -6.12
C THR A 52 -15.42 2.23 -5.45
N ARG A 53 -14.50 3.17 -5.67
CA ARG A 53 -13.19 3.19 -5.00
C ARG A 53 -13.25 3.67 -3.56
N THR A 54 -14.21 4.53 -3.23
CA THR A 54 -14.33 5.16 -1.91
C THR A 54 -15.24 4.38 -0.97
N THR A 55 -16.19 3.59 -1.52
CA THR A 55 -17.13 2.81 -0.72
C THR A 55 -16.61 1.39 -0.53
N LYS A 56 -16.15 1.08 0.68
CA LYS A 56 -15.80 -0.29 1.10
C LYS A 56 -17.03 -0.98 1.67
N THR A 57 -17.49 -2.04 1.01
CA THR A 57 -18.50 -2.92 1.60
C THR A 57 -17.80 -3.92 2.53
N ARG A 58 -17.98 -3.76 3.84
CA ARG A 58 -17.48 -4.71 4.83
C ARG A 58 -18.55 -5.76 5.10
N VAL A 59 -18.31 -6.98 4.66
CA VAL A 59 -19.17 -8.13 5.00
C VAL A 59 -18.78 -8.64 6.38
N ILE A 60 -19.65 -8.44 7.36
CA ILE A 60 -19.49 -9.03 8.70
C ILE A 60 -20.17 -10.41 8.64
N LYS A 61 -19.34 -11.47 8.68
CA LYS A 61 -19.86 -12.84 8.75
C LYS A 61 -20.40 -13.09 10.16
N SER A 62 -21.59 -13.67 10.24
CA SER A 62 -22.13 -14.14 11.53
C SER A 62 -21.33 -15.35 12.04
N THR A 63 -21.38 -15.57 13.37
CA THR A 63 -20.84 -16.79 13.97
C THR A 63 -21.64 -18.01 13.52
N ARG A 64 -20.96 -19.13 13.33
CA ARG A 64 -21.64 -20.41 13.09
C ARG A 64 -22.36 -20.85 14.37
N GLY A 65 -23.47 -21.57 14.26
CA GLY A 65 -24.17 -22.15 15.39
C GLY A 65 -23.39 -23.32 16.02
N ASN A 66 -23.68 -23.63 17.27
CA ASN A 66 -23.19 -24.84 17.92
C ASN A 66 -23.97 -26.05 17.43
N ILE A 67 -23.32 -27.22 17.44
CA ILE A 67 -23.95 -28.49 17.13
C ILE A 67 -24.21 -29.23 18.47
N TYR A 68 -25.42 -29.67 18.67
CA TYR A 68 -25.85 -30.37 19.87
C TYR A 68 -26.24 -31.83 19.56
N ASP A 69 -26.06 -32.72 20.51
CA ASP A 69 -26.62 -34.05 20.43
C ASP A 69 -28.14 -34.06 20.76
N ARG A 70 -28.76 -35.21 20.69
CA ARG A 70 -30.19 -35.37 21.01
C ARG A 70 -30.56 -35.02 22.46
N ASN A 71 -29.58 -35.02 23.35
CA ASN A 71 -29.75 -34.70 24.79
C ASN A 71 -29.44 -33.24 25.11
N GLY A 72 -29.10 -32.44 24.08
CA GLY A 72 -28.72 -31.02 24.23
C GLY A 72 -27.26 -30.78 24.64
N THR A 73 -26.41 -31.81 24.62
CA THR A 73 -24.99 -31.69 24.91
C THR A 73 -24.28 -31.11 23.71
N VAL A 74 -23.40 -30.12 23.93
CA VAL A 74 -22.63 -29.51 22.86
C VAL A 74 -21.58 -30.48 22.33
N VAL A 75 -21.76 -30.91 21.08
CA VAL A 75 -20.82 -31.80 20.37
C VAL A 75 -19.74 -30.98 19.66
N ALA A 76 -20.09 -29.83 19.14
CA ALA A 76 -19.15 -28.88 18.53
C ALA A 76 -19.60 -27.44 18.78
N SER A 77 -18.69 -26.61 19.24
CA SER A 77 -18.92 -25.19 19.48
C SER A 77 -17.98 -24.32 18.66
N ASN A 78 -18.43 -23.11 18.38
CA ASN A 78 -17.59 -22.10 17.75
C ASN A 78 -16.71 -21.44 18.81
N VAL A 79 -15.40 -21.45 18.57
CA VAL A 79 -14.46 -20.62 19.32
C VAL A 79 -14.20 -19.37 18.51
N LEU A 80 -14.45 -18.19 19.09
CA LEU A 80 -14.12 -16.93 18.44
C LEU A 80 -12.59 -16.84 18.29
N ALA A 81 -12.15 -16.77 17.02
CA ALA A 81 -10.79 -16.44 16.68
C ALA A 81 -10.76 -14.97 16.24
N TYR A 82 -9.88 -14.19 16.84
CA TYR A 82 -9.64 -12.80 16.47
C TYR A 82 -8.42 -12.73 15.57
N SER A 83 -8.50 -11.89 14.54
CA SER A 83 -7.35 -11.52 13.72
C SER A 83 -7.13 -10.01 13.81
N VAL A 84 -5.87 -9.61 13.87
CA VAL A 84 -5.48 -8.20 13.78
C VAL A 84 -5.21 -7.91 12.30
N THR A 85 -5.86 -6.89 11.79
CA THR A 85 -5.68 -6.45 10.40
C THR A 85 -5.07 -5.06 10.37
N PHE A 86 -4.16 -4.84 9.43
CA PHE A 86 -3.50 -3.57 9.19
C PHE A 86 -3.87 -3.04 7.81
N GLU A 87 -4.25 -1.77 7.71
CA GLU A 87 -4.60 -1.14 6.43
C GLU A 87 -4.13 0.31 6.38
N ASP A 88 -3.79 0.77 5.17
CA ASP A 88 -3.48 2.16 4.89
C ASP A 88 -4.75 2.86 4.39
N SER A 89 -5.51 3.46 5.30
CA SER A 89 -6.74 4.21 4.99
C SER A 89 -6.58 5.72 5.22
N GLY A 90 -5.37 6.17 5.56
CA GLY A 90 -5.08 7.56 5.88
C GLY A 90 -4.92 8.46 4.65
N THR A 91 -5.17 9.74 4.87
CA THR A 91 -4.76 10.83 3.98
C THR A 91 -3.57 11.55 4.62
N TYR A 92 -2.49 11.70 3.87
CA TYR A 92 -1.22 12.25 4.36
C TYR A 92 -0.80 13.43 3.49
N ASN A 93 -0.22 14.45 4.10
CA ASN A 93 0.28 15.63 3.38
C ASN A 93 1.65 15.36 2.72
N SER A 94 2.39 14.36 3.22
CA SER A 94 3.71 13.99 2.69
C SER A 94 4.00 12.50 2.88
N THR A 95 4.98 11.98 2.11
CA THR A 95 5.50 10.62 2.30
C THR A 95 6.15 10.45 3.67
N ARG A 96 6.81 11.49 4.19
CA ARG A 96 7.40 11.49 5.53
C ARG A 96 6.34 11.28 6.62
N GLU A 97 5.26 12.06 6.58
CA GLU A 97 4.13 11.93 7.50
C GLU A 97 3.47 10.55 7.41
N LYS A 98 3.28 10.06 6.18
CA LYS A 98 2.76 8.70 5.95
C LYS A 98 3.62 7.64 6.61
N ASN A 99 4.93 7.69 6.41
CA ASN A 99 5.85 6.70 6.95
C ASN A 99 5.87 6.77 8.48
N LEU A 100 5.96 7.95 9.06
CA LEU A 100 5.90 8.13 10.51
C LEU A 100 4.61 7.56 11.11
N THR A 101 3.46 7.92 10.53
CA THR A 101 2.16 7.45 11.02
C THR A 101 2.04 5.94 10.96
N LEU A 102 2.38 5.32 9.82
CA LEU A 102 2.25 3.89 9.65
C LEU A 102 3.28 3.11 10.50
N ASN A 103 4.50 3.61 10.64
CA ASN A 103 5.51 3.01 11.50
C ASN A 103 5.10 3.11 12.98
N GLY A 104 4.54 4.25 13.40
CA GLY A 104 4.02 4.44 14.76
C GLY A 104 2.87 3.49 15.09
N ILE A 105 1.90 3.35 14.17
CA ILE A 105 0.80 2.39 14.34
C ILE A 105 1.35 0.96 14.41
N ALA A 106 2.29 0.60 13.51
CA ALA A 106 2.92 -0.71 13.53
C ALA A 106 3.60 -0.99 14.87
N TYR A 107 4.39 -0.04 15.38
CA TYR A 107 5.06 -0.17 16.67
C TYR A 107 4.06 -0.36 17.83
N GLN A 108 2.99 0.43 17.89
CA GLN A 108 1.96 0.27 18.93
C GLN A 108 1.29 -1.11 18.86
N VAL A 109 1.01 -1.62 17.66
CA VAL A 109 0.45 -2.96 17.49
C VAL A 109 1.43 -4.03 17.99
N LEU A 110 2.72 -3.90 17.69
CA LEU A 110 3.76 -4.82 18.18
C LEU A 110 3.81 -4.85 19.70
N GLN A 111 3.75 -3.69 20.36
CA GLN A 111 3.71 -3.62 21.83
C GLN A 111 2.48 -4.36 22.41
N ILE A 112 1.33 -4.26 21.74
CA ILE A 112 0.11 -4.98 22.16
C ILE A 112 0.26 -6.48 21.94
N LEU A 113 0.79 -6.92 20.79
CA LEU A 113 0.99 -8.33 20.47
C LEU A 113 1.99 -8.98 21.47
N SER A 114 3.14 -8.34 21.68
CA SER A 114 4.16 -8.79 22.62
C SER A 114 3.60 -8.92 24.04
N LYS A 115 2.85 -7.93 24.52
CA LYS A 115 2.21 -7.98 25.84
C LYS A 115 1.24 -9.14 26.01
N ASN A 116 0.60 -9.57 24.91
CA ASN A 116 -0.34 -10.69 24.91
C ASN A 116 0.31 -12.05 24.59
N GLY A 117 1.61 -12.07 24.30
CA GLY A 117 2.33 -13.28 23.89
C GLY A 117 1.93 -13.79 22.51
N ASP A 118 1.39 -12.92 21.67
CA ASP A 118 1.06 -13.21 20.28
C ASP A 118 2.24 -12.79 19.36
N SER A 119 2.37 -13.42 18.20
CA SER A 119 3.40 -13.11 17.21
C SER A 119 2.81 -12.73 15.87
N LEU A 120 3.61 -12.07 15.03
CA LEU A 120 3.25 -11.80 13.66
C LEU A 120 3.12 -13.11 12.86
N SER A 121 2.18 -13.10 11.92
CA SER A 121 2.05 -14.17 10.92
C SER A 121 2.55 -13.62 9.60
N ASP A 122 3.69 -14.08 9.12
CA ASP A 122 4.34 -13.55 7.93
C ASP A 122 4.98 -14.64 7.07
N ASN A 123 5.40 -14.26 5.88
CA ASN A 123 6.21 -15.02 4.95
C ASN A 123 7.48 -14.24 4.60
N PHE A 124 8.03 -13.53 5.56
CA PHE A 124 9.20 -12.71 5.39
C PHE A 124 10.45 -13.52 5.73
N HIS A 125 11.33 -13.67 4.77
CA HIS A 125 12.46 -14.60 4.86
C HIS A 125 13.71 -14.01 5.49
N ILE A 126 13.55 -13.09 6.44
CA ILE A 126 14.66 -12.54 7.25
C ILE A 126 14.28 -12.65 8.71
N THR A 127 15.23 -13.08 9.53
CA THR A 127 15.14 -13.20 10.98
C THR A 127 16.34 -12.52 11.65
N VAL A 128 16.25 -12.25 12.94
CA VAL A 128 17.39 -11.83 13.77
C VAL A 128 17.96 -13.07 14.44
N ASN A 129 19.24 -13.37 14.19
CA ASN A 129 19.92 -14.52 14.77
C ASN A 129 20.34 -14.26 16.24
N ASP A 130 20.88 -15.28 16.92
CA ASP A 130 21.34 -15.19 18.31
C ASP A 130 22.46 -14.16 18.55
N HIS A 131 23.19 -13.78 17.50
CA HIS A 131 24.22 -12.74 17.54
C HIS A 131 23.64 -11.33 17.33
N GLY A 132 22.33 -11.23 17.09
CA GLY A 132 21.65 -9.96 16.82
C GLY A 132 21.83 -9.45 15.39
N ASP A 133 22.20 -10.30 14.43
CA ASP A 133 22.36 -9.94 13.03
C ASP A 133 21.19 -10.45 12.19
N TYR A 134 20.88 -9.72 11.10
CA TYR A 134 19.88 -10.18 10.15
C TYR A 134 20.41 -11.35 9.33
N ALA A 135 19.63 -12.42 9.25
CA ALA A 135 19.95 -13.63 8.51
C ALA A 135 18.70 -14.12 7.75
N PHE A 136 18.93 -14.81 6.64
CA PHE A 136 17.84 -15.50 5.95
C PHE A 136 17.46 -16.78 6.70
N ASP A 137 16.14 -17.09 6.70
CA ASP A 137 15.57 -18.33 7.22
C ASP A 137 15.41 -19.42 6.14
N VAL A 138 15.80 -19.11 4.91
CA VAL A 138 15.75 -20.01 3.73
C VAL A 138 17.12 -20.07 3.06
N ASP A 139 17.38 -21.23 2.45
CA ASP A 139 18.60 -21.45 1.67
C ASP A 139 18.58 -20.69 0.34
N GLU A 140 19.78 -20.47 -0.23
CA GLU A 140 19.92 -19.92 -1.57
C GLU A 140 19.17 -20.77 -2.60
N GLY A 141 18.37 -20.12 -3.43
CA GLY A 141 17.58 -20.79 -4.45
C GLY A 141 16.40 -19.95 -4.95
N PHE A 142 15.44 -20.63 -5.56
CA PHE A 142 14.28 -19.97 -6.17
C PHE A 142 13.47 -19.12 -5.16
N THR A 143 13.24 -19.64 -3.96
CA THR A 143 12.45 -18.96 -2.92
C THR A 143 13.10 -17.64 -2.50
N LEU A 144 14.42 -17.66 -2.22
CA LEU A 144 15.15 -16.47 -1.83
C LEU A 144 15.24 -15.46 -2.97
N ASN A 145 15.48 -15.92 -4.19
CA ASN A 145 15.53 -15.03 -5.35
C ASN A 145 14.15 -14.41 -5.66
N ARG A 146 13.07 -15.16 -5.47
CA ARG A 146 11.71 -14.61 -5.59
C ARG A 146 11.43 -13.57 -4.50
N PHE A 147 11.83 -13.83 -3.26
CA PHE A 147 11.73 -12.87 -2.17
C PHE A 147 12.52 -11.59 -2.47
N ARG A 148 13.76 -11.72 -2.96
CA ARG A 148 14.57 -10.57 -3.41
C ARG A 148 13.85 -9.77 -4.50
N ALA A 149 13.29 -10.44 -5.51
CA ALA A 149 12.53 -9.77 -6.58
C ALA A 149 11.33 -9.01 -6.03
N ASP A 150 10.57 -9.61 -5.11
CA ASP A 150 9.43 -8.96 -4.47
C ASP A 150 9.82 -7.73 -3.64
N ILE A 151 10.97 -7.78 -2.95
CA ILE A 151 11.51 -6.64 -2.18
C ILE A 151 11.89 -5.47 -3.09
N TYR A 152 12.58 -5.76 -4.20
CA TYR A 152 13.03 -4.72 -5.13
C TYR A 152 11.94 -4.30 -6.14
N GLY A 153 10.76 -4.95 -6.10
CA GLY A 153 9.62 -4.63 -6.96
C GLY A 153 9.75 -5.16 -8.38
N GLU A 154 10.61 -6.16 -8.60
CA GLU A 154 10.83 -6.76 -9.89
C GLU A 154 9.77 -7.83 -10.21
N ALA A 155 9.26 -7.83 -11.44
CA ALA A 155 8.22 -8.76 -11.86
C ALA A 155 8.75 -10.19 -12.02
N GLN A 156 9.97 -10.34 -12.51
CA GLN A 156 10.63 -11.61 -12.72
C GLN A 156 11.96 -11.66 -11.96
N ILE A 157 12.40 -12.87 -11.61
CA ILE A 157 13.71 -13.09 -10.98
C ILE A 157 14.86 -12.67 -11.91
N ASP A 158 14.65 -12.83 -13.21
CA ASP A 158 15.65 -12.50 -14.24
C ASP A 158 15.86 -10.98 -14.39
N ASP A 159 14.91 -10.16 -13.94
CA ASP A 159 15.00 -8.70 -13.96
C ASP A 159 15.91 -8.15 -12.84
N LEU A 160 16.26 -8.97 -11.84
CA LEU A 160 17.16 -8.58 -10.76
C LEU A 160 18.58 -8.30 -11.28
N SER A 161 19.16 -7.20 -10.83
CA SER A 161 20.59 -6.95 -11.04
C SER A 161 21.46 -7.94 -10.27
N GLU A 162 22.74 -8.08 -10.65
CA GLU A 162 23.67 -8.96 -9.93
C GLU A 162 23.87 -8.53 -8.46
N GLU A 163 23.78 -7.24 -8.15
CA GLU A 163 23.83 -6.73 -6.78
C GLU A 163 22.60 -7.15 -5.98
N GLN A 164 21.41 -7.06 -6.59
CA GLN A 164 20.16 -7.47 -5.96
C GLN A 164 20.07 -8.98 -5.74
N LYS A 165 20.59 -9.78 -6.69
CA LYS A 165 20.65 -11.26 -6.57
C LYS A 165 21.56 -11.70 -5.42
N ASN A 166 22.66 -10.96 -5.19
CA ASN A 166 23.65 -11.29 -4.15
C ASN A 166 23.44 -10.47 -2.86
N ALA A 167 22.33 -9.72 -2.75
CA ALA A 167 22.08 -8.89 -1.59
C ALA A 167 21.94 -9.75 -0.31
N THR A 168 22.68 -9.36 0.73
CA THR A 168 22.60 -9.98 2.06
C THR A 168 21.34 -9.55 2.79
N ALA A 169 20.93 -10.28 3.83
CA ALA A 169 19.80 -9.93 4.66
C ALA A 169 19.92 -8.51 5.26
N ALA A 170 21.12 -8.11 5.66
CA ALA A 170 21.39 -6.77 6.17
C ALA A 170 21.17 -5.69 5.10
N GLN A 171 21.67 -5.89 3.88
CA GLN A 171 21.47 -4.95 2.76
C GLN A 171 20.00 -4.80 2.36
N ILE A 172 19.25 -5.90 2.39
CA ILE A 172 17.79 -5.85 2.16
C ILE A 172 17.09 -5.07 3.26
N MET A 173 17.46 -5.30 4.52
CA MET A 173 16.90 -4.53 5.63
C MET A 173 17.26 -3.04 5.53
N ASP A 174 18.48 -2.68 5.18
CA ASP A 174 18.89 -1.30 4.97
C ASP A 174 18.08 -0.64 3.83
N HIS A 175 17.83 -1.36 2.75
CA HIS A 175 16.99 -0.89 1.64
C HIS A 175 15.55 -0.63 2.09
N LEU A 176 14.95 -1.57 2.84
CA LEU A 176 13.56 -1.45 3.30
C LEU A 176 13.37 -0.41 4.40
N THR A 177 14.33 -0.28 5.30
CA THR A 177 14.21 0.59 6.48
C THR A 177 14.67 2.02 6.21
N GLY A 178 15.48 2.22 5.18
CA GLY A 178 16.02 3.51 4.78
C GLY A 178 15.02 4.44 4.08
N SER A 179 15.54 5.54 3.57
CA SER A 179 14.75 6.59 2.89
C SER A 179 14.10 6.13 1.58
N SER A 180 14.68 5.15 0.90
CA SER A 180 14.12 4.54 -0.32
C SER A 180 12.97 3.58 -0.04
N GLY A 181 12.86 3.07 1.18
CA GLY A 181 11.84 2.12 1.62
C GLY A 181 10.79 2.75 2.54
N PHE A 182 10.66 2.18 3.73
CA PHE A 182 9.63 2.56 4.70
C PHE A 182 10.06 3.68 5.65
N SER A 183 11.29 4.18 5.53
CA SER A 183 11.84 5.23 6.38
C SER A 183 11.68 4.92 7.89
N ILE A 184 11.99 3.70 8.30
CA ILE A 184 11.91 3.28 9.70
C ILE A 184 13.11 3.85 10.45
N VAL A 185 14.30 3.74 9.86
CA VAL A 185 15.56 4.23 10.41
C VAL A 185 16.15 5.25 9.41
N LEU A 186 16.27 6.47 9.84
CA LEU A 186 16.85 7.57 9.06
C LEU A 186 18.03 8.17 9.79
N TYR A 187 19.05 8.58 9.04
CA TYR A 187 20.28 9.14 9.58
C TYR A 187 20.56 10.55 9.05
N GLY A 188 21.35 11.28 9.80
CA GLY A 188 21.85 12.58 9.38
C GLY A 188 20.75 13.64 9.25
N LYS A 189 20.71 14.33 8.09
CA LYS A 189 19.76 15.42 7.85
C LYS A 189 18.31 14.96 7.68
N ASP A 190 18.12 13.70 7.30
CA ASP A 190 16.80 13.12 7.09
C ASP A 190 16.24 12.45 8.35
N ALA A 191 17.04 12.35 9.41
CA ALA A 191 16.61 11.77 10.69
C ALA A 191 15.34 12.45 11.21
N TYR A 192 14.51 11.68 11.88
CA TYR A 192 13.34 12.20 12.57
C TYR A 192 13.76 12.97 13.82
N THR A 193 13.04 14.05 14.11
CA THR A 193 13.24 14.75 15.37
C THR A 193 12.57 14.01 16.53
N PRO A 194 13.04 14.17 17.78
CA PRO A 194 12.40 13.56 18.94
C PRO A 194 10.91 13.92 19.07
N GLU A 195 10.54 15.15 18.68
CA GLU A 195 9.16 15.61 18.70
C GLU A 195 8.30 14.89 17.64
N GLU A 196 8.85 14.65 16.43
CA GLU A 196 8.15 13.88 15.39
C GLU A 196 7.93 12.43 15.82
N LEU A 197 8.94 11.79 16.40
CA LEU A 197 8.84 10.43 16.92
C LEU A 197 7.81 10.33 18.04
N ALA A 198 7.88 11.23 19.03
CA ALA A 198 6.94 11.26 20.12
C ALA A 198 5.49 11.50 19.68
N ALA A 199 5.27 12.37 18.69
CA ALA A 199 3.94 12.63 18.13
C ALA A 199 3.30 11.39 17.51
N HIS A 200 4.11 10.44 17.04
CA HIS A 200 3.67 9.18 16.44
C HIS A 200 3.89 7.95 17.34
N SER A 201 4.22 8.17 18.62
CA SER A 201 4.44 7.11 19.62
C SER A 201 5.57 6.14 19.24
N LEU A 202 6.58 6.64 18.54
CA LEU A 202 7.80 5.91 18.24
C LEU A 202 8.89 6.26 19.27
N PRO A 203 9.70 5.30 19.73
CA PRO A 203 10.86 5.59 20.55
C PRO A 203 11.99 6.18 19.71
N GLU A 204 12.94 6.84 20.36
CA GLU A 204 14.14 7.37 19.69
C GLU A 204 15.06 6.26 19.18
N GLU A 205 15.12 5.15 19.89
CA GLU A 205 15.88 3.97 19.49
C GLU A 205 14.98 2.75 19.41
N LEU A 206 15.10 2.00 18.31
CA LEU A 206 14.43 0.74 18.06
C LEU A 206 15.46 -0.40 18.10
N THR A 207 15.10 -1.51 18.69
CA THR A 207 15.89 -2.74 18.59
C THR A 207 15.83 -3.31 17.17
N LYS A 208 16.82 -4.10 16.77
CA LYS A 208 16.83 -4.78 15.45
C LYS A 208 15.59 -5.65 15.25
N GLN A 209 15.07 -6.26 16.31
CA GLN A 209 13.85 -7.06 16.25
C GLN A 209 12.61 -6.19 15.98
N GLU A 210 12.46 -5.07 16.68
CA GLU A 210 11.35 -4.14 16.44
C GLU A 210 11.40 -3.54 15.02
N ILE A 211 12.59 -3.19 14.54
CA ILE A 211 12.81 -2.72 13.17
C ILE A 211 12.35 -3.78 12.17
N LEU A 212 12.74 -5.05 12.36
CA LEU A 212 12.34 -6.15 11.51
C LEU A 212 10.82 -6.34 11.51
N GLU A 213 10.19 -6.35 12.67
CA GLU A 213 8.76 -6.56 12.82
C GLU A 213 7.94 -5.42 12.18
N ILE A 214 8.38 -4.16 12.34
CA ILE A 214 7.78 -3.02 11.64
C ILE A 214 7.94 -3.19 10.13
N ALA A 215 9.13 -3.59 9.65
CA ALA A 215 9.40 -3.81 8.24
C ALA A 215 8.51 -4.92 7.65
N ILE A 216 8.31 -6.02 8.38
CA ILE A 216 7.38 -7.11 8.02
C ILE A 216 5.96 -6.58 7.82
N MET A 217 5.43 -5.82 8.77
CA MET A 217 4.08 -5.26 8.68
C MET A 217 3.94 -4.29 7.50
N ARG A 218 4.94 -3.45 7.28
CA ARG A 218 4.98 -2.50 6.17
C ARG A 218 5.11 -3.21 4.81
N TYR A 219 5.92 -4.25 4.74
CA TYR A 219 6.08 -5.09 3.56
C TYR A 219 4.77 -5.77 3.19
N GLN A 220 4.10 -6.43 4.13
CA GLN A 220 2.81 -7.07 3.90
C GLN A 220 1.75 -6.09 3.40
N LEU A 221 1.76 -4.85 3.91
CA LEU A 221 0.86 -3.80 3.46
C LEU A 221 1.18 -3.37 2.02
N ASN A 222 2.45 -3.37 1.63
CA ASN A 222 2.92 -2.89 0.32
C ASN A 222 2.81 -3.94 -0.79
N THR A 223 3.02 -5.22 -0.50
CA THR A 223 2.93 -6.33 -1.49
C THR A 223 1.54 -6.47 -2.11
N ASN A 224 0.51 -5.93 -1.48
CA ASN A 224 -0.83 -5.85 -2.04
C ASN A 224 -1.05 -4.60 -2.92
N SER A 225 -0.18 -4.33 -3.88
CA SER A 225 -0.22 -3.11 -4.72
C SER A 225 -1.57 -2.89 -5.42
N PHE A 226 -2.29 -3.95 -5.81
CA PHE A 226 -3.67 -3.88 -6.31
C PHE A 226 -4.72 -3.69 -5.20
N LYS A 227 -4.34 -3.91 -3.95
CA LYS A 227 -5.22 -3.89 -2.78
C LYS A 227 -4.76 -2.87 -1.73
N LYS A 228 -4.14 -1.78 -2.16
CA LYS A 228 -3.56 -0.74 -1.32
C LYS A 228 -4.48 -0.26 -0.17
N TYR A 229 -5.78 -0.44 -0.33
CA TYR A 229 -6.80 -0.09 0.66
C TYR A 229 -7.48 -1.31 1.27
N MET A 230 -6.92 -2.52 1.11
CA MET A 230 -7.46 -3.71 1.75
C MET A 230 -6.66 -4.05 3.01
N PRO A 231 -7.35 -4.41 4.10
CA PRO A 231 -6.68 -4.82 5.32
C PRO A 231 -5.87 -6.11 5.09
N VAL A 232 -4.65 -6.11 5.60
CA VAL A 232 -3.78 -7.28 5.64
C VAL A 232 -3.86 -7.88 7.05
N THR A 233 -4.03 -9.20 7.15
CA THR A 233 -4.04 -9.88 8.45
C THR A 233 -2.60 -10.10 8.90
N ILE A 234 -2.20 -9.42 9.96
CA ILE A 234 -0.83 -9.45 10.50
C ILE A 234 -0.66 -10.42 11.67
N ALA A 235 -1.74 -10.74 12.38
CA ALA A 235 -1.71 -11.72 13.45
C ALA A 235 -3.06 -12.42 13.58
N THR A 236 -3.03 -13.70 13.91
CA THR A 236 -4.24 -14.50 14.14
C THR A 236 -4.08 -15.31 15.42
N ARG A 237 -4.92 -15.05 16.40
CA ARG A 237 -4.96 -15.85 17.63
C ARG A 237 -5.81 -17.10 17.36
N ARG A 238 -5.16 -18.25 17.12
CA ARG A 238 -5.83 -19.55 17.07
C ARG A 238 -5.90 -20.15 18.48
N LYS A 239 -7.04 -20.03 19.14
CA LYS A 239 -7.36 -21.00 20.20
C LYS A 239 -7.85 -22.27 19.54
N ILE A 240 -6.97 -23.26 19.37
CA ILE A 240 -7.36 -24.63 19.04
C ILE A 240 -7.74 -25.29 20.38
N GLY A 241 -9.00 -25.18 20.77
CA GLY A 241 -9.57 -26.02 21.81
C GLY A 241 -10.16 -27.26 21.15
N ARG A 242 -9.55 -28.42 21.29
CA ARG A 242 -10.29 -29.69 21.19
C ARG A 242 -11.08 -29.81 22.49
N ALA A 243 -12.41 -30.01 22.34
CA ALA A 243 -13.25 -30.52 23.41
C ALA A 243 -12.88 -31.99 23.70
#